data_9f7ccfb2dfef919598e1cd9d3cca5ec3
#
_entry.id   9f7ccfb2dfef919598e1cd9d3cca5ec3
#
_cell.length_a   1.000
_cell.length_b   1.000
_cell.length_c   1.000
_cell.angle_alpha   90.00
_cell.angle_beta   90.00
_cell.angle_gamma   90.00
#
_symmetry.space_group_name_H-M   'P 1'
#
loop_
_entity.id
_entity.type
_entity.pdbx_description
1 polymer ?
#
loop_
_entity_poly.entity_id
_entity_poly.type
_entity_poly.pdbx_seq_one_letter_code
_entity_poly.pdbx_strand_id
1 'polypeptide(L)'
;MIDLSSLFGELDIYLFDQLLRGRIAGGMTVFDAGCGHGRNLVFFLREAYPVYAIDPDPDAIRSVRSLAQRLAPLLPASNFRAEAIEACSFPDHSADVVVSSAVLHFARDEAHFRAMLEGTWRLVKPRGLFFCRLASSIGMEHRFASLGGRRFALPDGSERFLVDEPYLLAFTSELDGELLDPLKTTVVQDRRCMTTWVLRKGA
;
A
#
# COMPACT_ATOMS: atom_id res chain seq x y z
N MET A 1 -13.51 -26.53 11.10
CA MET A 1 -13.40 -25.09 11.48
C MET A 1 -12.42 -24.46 10.47
N ILE A 2 -12.78 -23.34 9.87
CA ILE A 2 -11.90 -22.62 8.92
C ILE A 2 -10.76 -21.99 9.74
N ASP A 3 -9.52 -22.25 9.38
CA ASP A 3 -8.36 -21.58 9.95
C ASP A 3 -8.16 -20.23 9.23
N LEU A 4 -8.68 -19.16 9.82
CA LEU A 4 -8.60 -17.81 9.26
C LEU A 4 -7.15 -17.30 9.19
N SER A 5 -6.30 -17.65 10.17
CA SER A 5 -4.90 -17.26 10.16
C SER A 5 -4.15 -17.91 8.99
N SER A 6 -4.42 -19.19 8.73
CA SER A 6 -3.86 -19.86 7.55
C SER A 6 -4.36 -19.23 6.24
N LEU A 7 -5.65 -18.85 6.17
CA LEU A 7 -6.24 -18.31 4.95
C LEU A 7 -5.75 -16.90 4.62
N PHE A 8 -5.77 -16.00 5.61
CA PHE A 8 -5.48 -14.58 5.41
C PHE A 8 -4.04 -14.17 5.73
N GLY A 9 -3.31 -15.00 6.51
CA GLY A 9 -2.00 -14.62 7.02
C GLY A 9 -2.09 -13.36 7.92
N GLU A 10 -1.19 -12.42 7.70
CA GLU A 10 -1.13 -11.13 8.41
C GLU A 10 -1.67 -9.98 7.56
N LEU A 11 -2.72 -10.26 6.76
CA LEU A 11 -3.37 -9.26 5.91
C LEU A 11 -3.77 -8.03 6.71
N ASP A 12 -3.49 -6.85 6.18
CA ASP A 12 -3.91 -5.59 6.80
C ASP A 12 -5.43 -5.57 6.98
N ILE A 13 -5.91 -5.28 8.21
CA ILE A 13 -7.33 -5.34 8.57
C ILE A 13 -8.19 -4.39 7.72
N TYR A 14 -7.64 -3.25 7.29
CA TYR A 14 -8.37 -2.29 6.44
C TYR A 14 -8.37 -2.70 4.97
N LEU A 15 -7.38 -3.49 4.54
CA LEU A 15 -7.41 -4.16 3.23
C LEU A 15 -8.42 -5.30 3.24
N PHE A 16 -8.50 -6.05 4.36
CA PHE A 16 -9.55 -7.05 4.57
C PHE A 16 -10.96 -6.44 4.53
N ASP A 17 -11.15 -5.24 5.10
CA ASP A 17 -12.43 -4.51 5.00
C ASP A 17 -12.84 -4.26 3.53
N GLN A 18 -11.89 -4.03 2.61
CA GLN A 18 -12.19 -3.86 1.19
C GLN A 18 -12.67 -5.16 0.54
N LEU A 19 -12.15 -6.30 0.96
CA LEU A 19 -12.64 -7.63 0.54
C LEU A 19 -14.08 -7.85 1.05
N LEU A 20 -14.36 -7.58 2.32
CA LEU A 20 -15.69 -7.72 2.92
C LEU A 20 -16.74 -6.81 2.27
N ARG A 21 -16.35 -5.65 1.78
CA ARG A 21 -17.22 -4.73 1.03
C ARG A 21 -17.44 -5.14 -0.43
N GLY A 22 -16.82 -6.24 -0.88
CA GLY A 22 -16.92 -6.69 -2.26
C GLY A 22 -16.24 -5.76 -3.28
N ARG A 23 -15.35 -4.87 -2.84
CA ARG A 23 -14.61 -3.97 -3.71
C ARG A 23 -13.44 -4.64 -4.41
N ILE A 24 -12.95 -5.73 -3.82
CA ILE A 24 -11.93 -6.62 -4.36
C ILE A 24 -12.61 -7.96 -4.63
N ALA A 25 -12.81 -8.27 -5.89
CA ALA A 25 -13.50 -9.48 -6.34
C ALA A 25 -12.52 -10.49 -6.97
N GLY A 26 -12.92 -11.76 -7.00
CA GLY A 26 -12.11 -12.81 -7.62
C GLY A 26 -11.80 -12.50 -9.08
N GLY A 27 -10.59 -12.84 -9.52
CA GLY A 27 -10.09 -12.58 -10.86
C GLY A 27 -9.52 -11.18 -11.11
N MET A 28 -9.68 -10.25 -10.17
CA MET A 28 -9.01 -8.94 -10.26
C MET A 28 -7.48 -9.09 -10.13
N THR A 29 -6.75 -8.32 -10.89
CA THR A 29 -5.29 -8.22 -10.78
C THR A 29 -4.91 -7.37 -9.58
N VAL A 30 -4.09 -7.92 -8.67
CA VAL A 30 -3.59 -7.23 -7.47
C VAL A 30 -2.11 -6.90 -7.63
N PHE A 31 -1.74 -5.67 -7.35
CA PHE A 31 -0.36 -5.19 -7.34
C PHE A 31 -0.01 -4.67 -5.94
N ASP A 32 1.00 -5.25 -5.30
CA ASP A 32 1.50 -4.78 -4.00
C ASP A 32 2.80 -3.96 -4.20
N ALA A 33 2.68 -2.66 -4.05
CA ALA A 33 3.75 -1.69 -4.25
C ALA A 33 4.49 -1.44 -2.92
N GLY A 34 5.66 -2.05 -2.77
CA GLY A 34 6.40 -2.13 -1.51
C GLY A 34 5.90 -3.29 -0.65
N CYS A 35 5.94 -4.49 -1.21
CA CYS A 35 5.31 -5.67 -0.62
C CYS A 35 6.03 -6.23 0.63
N GLY A 36 7.27 -5.80 0.91
CA GLY A 36 8.09 -6.43 1.94
C GLY A 36 8.13 -7.94 1.77
N HIS A 37 8.01 -8.67 2.84
CA HIS A 37 8.00 -10.14 2.81
C HIS A 37 6.64 -10.77 2.42
N GLY A 38 5.70 -9.98 1.89
CA GLY A 38 4.46 -10.47 1.31
C GLY A 38 3.32 -10.73 2.29
N ARG A 39 3.28 -10.04 3.44
CA ARG A 39 2.21 -10.22 4.44
C ARG A 39 0.79 -10.02 3.89
N ASN A 40 0.62 -9.08 2.96
CA ASN A 40 -0.66 -8.78 2.34
C ASN A 40 -0.99 -9.71 1.16
N LEU A 41 -0.08 -10.59 0.74
CA LEU A 41 -0.24 -11.39 -0.47
C LEU A 41 -0.80 -12.80 -0.21
N VAL A 42 -0.76 -13.31 1.02
CA VAL A 42 -1.10 -14.69 1.34
C VAL A 42 -2.48 -15.08 0.82
N PHE A 43 -3.51 -14.28 1.14
CA PHE A 43 -4.88 -14.50 0.68
C PHE A 43 -4.98 -14.48 -0.84
N PHE A 44 -4.44 -13.47 -1.50
CA PHE A 44 -4.54 -13.33 -2.94
C PHE A 44 -3.84 -14.47 -3.69
N LEU A 45 -2.70 -14.92 -3.19
CA LEU A 45 -1.98 -16.05 -3.77
C LEU A 45 -2.77 -17.36 -3.61
N ARG A 46 -3.37 -17.61 -2.43
CA ARG A 46 -4.19 -18.81 -2.18
C ARG A 46 -5.46 -18.86 -3.04
N GLU A 47 -6.08 -17.72 -3.21
CA GLU A 47 -7.33 -17.59 -3.99
C GLU A 47 -7.06 -17.36 -5.48
N ALA A 48 -5.84 -17.65 -5.94
CA ALA A 48 -5.42 -17.62 -7.33
C ALA A 48 -5.68 -16.29 -8.07
N TYR A 49 -5.55 -15.18 -7.37
CA TYR A 49 -5.54 -13.87 -8.03
C TYR A 49 -4.29 -13.71 -8.91
N PRO A 50 -4.36 -13.01 -10.05
CA PRO A 50 -3.19 -12.52 -10.74
C PRO A 50 -2.47 -11.50 -9.83
N VAL A 51 -1.29 -11.86 -9.32
CA VAL A 51 -0.53 -11.04 -8.36
C VAL A 51 0.76 -10.54 -8.98
N TYR A 52 1.03 -9.26 -8.80
CA TYR A 52 2.31 -8.61 -9.04
C TYR A 52 2.78 -7.93 -7.77
N ALA A 53 4.10 -7.87 -7.56
CA ALA A 53 4.64 -7.15 -6.42
C ALA A 53 6.04 -6.63 -6.69
N ILE A 54 6.37 -5.50 -6.06
CA ILE A 54 7.71 -4.93 -6.06
C ILE A 54 8.11 -4.52 -4.65
N ASP A 55 9.41 -4.56 -4.41
CA ASP A 55 10.06 -3.99 -3.24
C ASP A 55 11.52 -3.67 -3.60
N PRO A 56 12.12 -2.56 -3.16
CA PRO A 56 13.53 -2.28 -3.44
C PRO A 56 14.48 -3.28 -2.77
N ASP A 57 14.04 -4.01 -1.73
CA ASP A 57 14.83 -5.04 -1.05
C ASP A 57 14.77 -6.37 -1.82
N PRO A 58 15.92 -6.86 -2.37
CA PRO A 58 15.97 -8.16 -3.04
C PRO A 58 15.63 -9.34 -2.13
N ASP A 59 15.84 -9.24 -0.80
CA ASP A 59 15.56 -10.30 0.16
C ASP A 59 14.05 -10.42 0.38
N ALA A 60 13.34 -9.29 0.42
CA ALA A 60 11.89 -9.25 0.42
C ALA A 60 11.32 -9.95 -0.81
N ILE A 61 11.84 -9.64 -2.00
CA ILE A 61 11.39 -10.28 -3.26
C ILE A 61 11.72 -11.78 -3.29
N ARG A 62 12.86 -12.22 -2.77
CA ARG A 62 13.15 -13.66 -2.64
C ARG A 62 12.13 -14.36 -1.75
N SER A 63 11.74 -13.73 -0.65
CA SER A 63 10.71 -14.24 0.27
C SER A 63 9.35 -14.35 -0.41
N VAL A 64 8.94 -13.32 -1.15
CA VAL A 64 7.67 -13.30 -1.90
C VAL A 64 7.66 -14.36 -3.01
N ARG A 65 8.75 -14.53 -3.76
CA ARG A 65 8.86 -15.60 -4.77
C ARG A 65 8.72 -16.99 -4.15
N SER A 66 9.36 -17.22 -3.01
CA SER A 66 9.22 -18.49 -2.27
C SER A 66 7.79 -18.69 -1.76
N LEU A 67 7.13 -17.64 -1.30
CA LEU A 67 5.73 -17.66 -0.88
C LEU A 67 4.81 -18.00 -2.07
N ALA A 68 4.99 -17.33 -3.19
CA ALA A 68 4.21 -17.56 -4.42
C ALA A 68 4.42 -18.97 -4.97
N GLN A 69 5.64 -19.49 -4.96
CA GLN A 69 5.91 -20.86 -5.39
C GLN A 69 5.16 -21.90 -4.55
N ARG A 70 4.95 -21.65 -3.26
CA ARG A 70 4.18 -22.56 -2.38
C ARG A 70 2.67 -22.41 -2.54
N LEU A 71 2.15 -21.18 -2.74
CA LEU A 71 0.71 -20.91 -2.69
C LEU A 71 0.06 -20.78 -4.06
N ALA A 72 0.80 -20.34 -5.07
CA ALA A 72 0.36 -20.09 -6.43
C ALA A 72 1.46 -20.45 -7.45
N PRO A 73 1.85 -21.74 -7.55
CA PRO A 73 3.02 -22.17 -8.34
C PRO A 73 2.93 -21.87 -9.84
N LEU A 74 1.76 -21.54 -10.34
CA LEU A 74 1.55 -21.16 -11.75
C LEU A 74 1.87 -19.69 -12.04
N LEU A 75 2.04 -18.85 -11.01
CA LEU A 75 2.41 -17.44 -11.22
C LEU A 75 3.88 -17.35 -11.64
N PRO A 76 4.19 -16.58 -12.70
CA PRO A 76 5.56 -16.38 -13.15
C PRO A 76 6.39 -15.64 -12.07
N ALA A 77 7.62 -16.08 -11.82
CA ALA A 77 8.54 -15.40 -10.91
C ALA A 77 8.87 -13.95 -11.34
N SER A 78 8.71 -13.64 -12.63
CA SER A 78 8.86 -12.30 -13.20
C SER A 78 7.81 -11.29 -12.75
N ASN A 79 6.71 -11.76 -12.13
CA ASN A 79 5.69 -10.90 -11.52
C ASN A 79 6.21 -10.21 -10.25
N PHE A 80 7.34 -10.68 -9.70
CA PHE A 80 7.91 -10.18 -8.45
C PHE A 80 9.30 -9.61 -8.74
N ARG A 81 9.46 -8.27 -8.63
CA ARG A 81 10.69 -7.58 -9.04
C ARG A 81 11.29 -6.76 -7.92
N ALA A 82 12.63 -6.76 -7.85
CA ALA A 82 13.37 -5.90 -6.92
C ALA A 82 13.51 -4.51 -7.55
N GLU A 83 12.50 -3.66 -7.34
CA GLU A 83 12.39 -2.33 -7.93
C GLU A 83 11.81 -1.33 -6.91
N ALA A 84 12.29 -0.09 -6.95
CA ALA A 84 11.65 1.01 -6.25
C ALA A 84 10.38 1.45 -6.99
N ILE A 85 9.36 1.92 -6.27
CA ILE A 85 8.06 2.23 -6.87
C ILE A 85 8.14 3.39 -7.86
N GLU A 86 8.97 4.39 -7.60
CA GLU A 86 9.20 5.53 -8.48
C GLU A 86 9.97 5.16 -9.76
N ALA A 87 10.60 3.98 -9.80
CA ALA A 87 11.32 3.44 -10.96
C ALA A 87 10.74 2.10 -11.46
N CYS A 88 9.49 1.82 -11.10
CA CYS A 88 8.81 0.58 -11.44
C CYS A 88 8.69 0.39 -12.96
N SER A 89 9.11 -0.78 -13.45
CA SER A 89 9.14 -1.12 -14.87
C SER A 89 7.86 -1.77 -15.39
N PHE A 90 6.84 -1.99 -14.54
CA PHE A 90 5.54 -2.48 -14.98
C PHE A 90 4.77 -1.41 -15.75
N PRO A 91 3.97 -1.79 -16.75
CA PRO A 91 3.22 -0.85 -17.56
C PRO A 91 2.14 -0.13 -16.75
N ASP A 92 1.71 1.03 -17.26
CA ASP A 92 0.57 1.76 -16.73
C ASP A 92 -0.70 0.92 -16.81
N HIS A 93 -1.64 1.19 -15.91
CA HIS A 93 -2.95 0.52 -15.90
C HIS A 93 -2.87 -1.02 -15.84
N SER A 94 -1.88 -1.55 -15.11
CA SER A 94 -1.63 -2.99 -15.03
C SER A 94 -2.46 -3.72 -13.99
N ALA A 95 -3.07 -3.02 -13.03
CA ALA A 95 -3.78 -3.68 -11.93
C ALA A 95 -5.17 -3.08 -11.64
N ASP A 96 -6.11 -3.96 -11.28
CA ASP A 96 -7.45 -3.57 -10.82
C ASP A 96 -7.40 -3.04 -9.39
N VAL A 97 -6.46 -3.57 -8.59
CA VAL A 97 -6.22 -3.18 -7.20
C VAL A 97 -4.72 -2.93 -7.01
N VAL A 98 -4.35 -1.74 -6.56
CA VAL A 98 -2.99 -1.42 -6.15
C VAL A 98 -2.94 -1.17 -4.66
N VAL A 99 -2.09 -1.91 -3.96
CA VAL A 99 -1.86 -1.81 -2.52
C VAL A 99 -0.55 -1.08 -2.26
N SER A 100 -0.57 -0.09 -1.37
CA SER A 100 0.60 0.60 -0.84
C SER A 100 0.47 0.70 0.69
N SER A 101 0.84 -0.37 1.39
CA SER A 101 0.67 -0.47 2.84
C SER A 101 1.98 -0.29 3.58
N ALA A 102 2.13 0.83 4.29
CA ALA A 102 3.32 1.22 5.04
C ALA A 102 4.56 1.49 4.13
N VAL A 103 4.35 2.17 3.00
CA VAL A 103 5.39 2.45 2.00
C VAL A 103 5.66 3.95 1.83
N LEU A 104 4.65 4.75 1.48
CA LEU A 104 4.83 6.16 1.13
C LEU A 104 5.42 7.02 2.26
N HIS A 105 5.29 6.59 3.51
CA HIS A 105 5.87 7.30 4.65
C HIS A 105 7.40 7.14 4.78
N PHE A 106 8.04 6.35 3.90
CA PHE A 106 9.49 6.30 3.77
C PHE A 106 10.05 7.37 2.82
N ALA A 107 9.20 8.21 2.27
CA ALA A 107 9.64 9.33 1.44
C ALA A 107 10.67 10.21 2.17
N ARG A 108 11.70 10.65 1.44
CA ARG A 108 12.78 11.49 1.95
C ARG A 108 12.37 12.95 2.06
N ASP A 109 11.50 13.37 1.14
CA ASP A 109 10.99 14.72 0.99
C ASP A 109 9.68 14.69 0.18
N GLU A 110 9.09 15.87 -0.07
CA GLU A 110 7.82 15.99 -0.81
C GLU A 110 7.96 15.58 -2.28
N ALA A 111 9.08 15.85 -2.92
CA ALA A 111 9.32 15.46 -4.31
C ALA A 111 9.40 13.92 -4.43
N HIS A 112 10.07 13.26 -3.49
CA HIS A 112 10.13 11.82 -3.44
C HIS A 112 8.77 11.19 -3.11
N PHE A 113 8.01 11.78 -2.17
CA PHE A 113 6.65 11.32 -1.88
C PHE A 113 5.77 11.37 -3.14
N ARG A 114 5.82 12.48 -3.87
CA ARG A 114 5.11 12.65 -5.14
C ARG A 114 5.52 11.59 -6.15
N ALA A 115 6.81 11.40 -6.38
CA ALA A 115 7.31 10.40 -7.33
C ALA A 115 6.85 8.96 -6.96
N MET A 116 6.91 8.59 -5.68
CA MET A 116 6.41 7.30 -5.19
C MET A 116 4.88 7.17 -5.40
N LEU A 117 4.12 8.22 -5.10
CA LEU A 117 2.67 8.22 -5.25
C LEU A 117 2.26 8.11 -6.72
N GLU A 118 2.86 8.91 -7.60
CA GLU A 118 2.62 8.87 -9.05
C GLU A 118 3.02 7.52 -9.64
N GLY A 119 4.17 6.97 -9.23
CA GLY A 119 4.62 5.63 -9.61
C GLY A 119 3.62 4.53 -9.22
N THR A 120 2.98 4.67 -8.04
CA THR A 120 1.94 3.75 -7.59
C THR A 120 0.62 3.97 -8.35
N TRP A 121 0.20 5.24 -8.49
CA TRP A 121 -1.07 5.60 -9.09
C TRP A 121 -1.18 5.25 -10.58
N ARG A 122 -0.11 5.39 -11.35
CA ARG A 122 -0.10 5.03 -12.76
C ARG A 122 -0.45 3.57 -13.02
N LEU A 123 -0.11 2.67 -12.07
CA LEU A 123 -0.39 1.23 -12.17
C LEU A 123 -1.88 0.90 -12.04
N VAL A 124 -2.66 1.77 -11.40
CA VAL A 124 -4.10 1.57 -11.22
C VAL A 124 -4.81 1.71 -12.55
N LYS A 125 -5.61 0.72 -12.95
CA LYS A 125 -6.50 0.81 -14.11
C LYS A 125 -7.56 1.91 -13.92
N PRO A 126 -8.13 2.47 -15.00
CA PRO A 126 -9.37 3.25 -14.90
C PRO A 126 -10.42 2.49 -14.10
N ARG A 127 -11.09 3.18 -13.17
CA ARG A 127 -12.05 2.63 -12.21
C ARG A 127 -11.46 1.61 -11.20
N GLY A 128 -10.15 1.38 -11.24
CA GLY A 128 -9.45 0.51 -10.28
C GLY A 128 -9.37 1.11 -8.88
N LEU A 129 -9.04 0.26 -7.93
CA LEU A 129 -8.92 0.60 -6.52
C LEU A 129 -7.46 0.85 -6.14
N PHE A 130 -7.19 1.96 -5.49
CA PHE A 130 -5.96 2.25 -4.78
C PHE A 130 -6.21 2.16 -3.28
N PHE A 131 -5.52 1.24 -2.64
CA PHE A 131 -5.50 1.11 -1.18
C PHE A 131 -4.16 1.60 -0.64
N CYS A 132 -4.18 2.65 0.16
CA CYS A 132 -2.98 3.16 0.80
C CYS A 132 -3.16 3.21 2.32
N ARG A 133 -2.13 2.79 3.05
CA ARG A 133 -2.05 2.97 4.50
C ARG A 133 -0.67 3.51 4.86
N LEU A 134 -0.61 4.70 5.44
CA LEU A 134 0.63 5.41 5.67
C LEU A 134 0.62 6.16 7.01
N ALA A 135 1.81 6.53 7.50
CA ALA A 135 1.93 7.36 8.70
C ALA A 135 1.41 8.76 8.42
N SER A 136 0.69 9.33 9.39
CA SER A 136 0.12 10.67 9.33
C SER A 136 0.35 11.42 10.64
N SER A 137 0.05 12.71 10.64
CA SER A 137 -0.03 13.53 11.86
C SER A 137 -1.44 13.63 12.43
N ILE A 138 -2.45 13.10 11.73
CA ILE A 138 -3.87 13.26 12.06
C ILE A 138 -4.18 12.73 13.46
N GLY A 139 -4.67 13.63 14.34
CA GLY A 139 -4.96 13.33 15.74
C GLY A 139 -3.74 13.33 16.66
N MET A 140 -2.56 13.68 16.14
CA MET A 140 -1.31 13.77 16.90
C MET A 140 -0.44 14.98 16.48
N GLU A 141 -1.04 16.03 15.94
CA GLU A 141 -0.37 17.14 15.22
C GLU A 141 0.73 17.83 16.04
N HIS A 142 0.60 17.85 17.36
CA HIS A 142 1.56 18.54 18.24
C HIS A 142 2.53 17.60 18.98
N ARG A 143 2.58 16.33 18.61
CA ARG A 143 3.33 15.31 19.34
C ARG A 143 4.62 14.86 18.64
N PHE A 144 4.88 15.35 17.44
CA PHE A 144 6.03 14.95 16.64
C PHE A 144 7.09 16.04 16.58
N ALA A 145 8.37 15.65 16.72
CA ALA A 145 9.50 16.57 16.55
C ALA A 145 9.79 16.72 15.04
N SER A 146 9.71 17.96 14.54
CA SER A 146 10.03 18.25 13.14
C SER A 146 11.52 18.07 12.84
N LEU A 147 11.80 17.41 11.73
CA LEU A 147 13.15 17.28 11.16
C LEU A 147 13.33 18.13 9.89
N GLY A 148 12.34 18.94 9.56
CA GLY A 148 12.27 19.77 8.36
C GLY A 148 11.31 19.24 7.31
N GLY A 149 10.61 20.13 6.63
CA GLY A 149 9.53 19.76 5.70
C GLY A 149 8.47 18.89 6.40
N ARG A 150 8.10 17.79 5.78
CA ARG A 150 7.15 16.80 6.33
C ARG A 150 7.85 15.59 6.99
N ARG A 151 9.15 15.69 7.30
CA ARG A 151 9.89 14.66 8.05
C ARG A 151 9.79 14.91 9.55
N PHE A 152 9.50 13.85 10.30
CA PHE A 152 9.31 13.93 11.76
C PHE A 152 9.94 12.71 12.45
N ALA A 153 10.50 12.97 13.64
CA ALA A 153 10.84 11.94 14.60
C ALA A 153 9.60 11.60 15.43
N LEU A 154 9.27 10.32 15.51
CA LEU A 154 8.09 9.80 16.20
C LEU A 154 8.48 9.30 17.60
N PRO A 155 7.53 9.29 18.57
CA PRO A 155 7.79 8.77 19.92
C PRO A 155 8.17 7.29 19.98
N ASP A 156 7.93 6.52 18.91
CA ASP A 156 8.37 5.12 18.81
C ASP A 156 9.85 4.97 18.36
N GLY A 157 10.56 6.10 18.19
CA GLY A 157 11.96 6.15 17.77
C GLY A 157 12.17 6.11 16.26
N SER A 158 11.11 6.03 15.48
CA SER A 158 11.21 6.02 14.01
C SER A 158 11.14 7.43 13.42
N GLU A 159 11.73 7.60 12.24
CA GLU A 159 11.57 8.82 11.44
C GLU A 159 10.68 8.53 10.25
N ARG A 160 9.68 9.39 9.99
CA ARG A 160 8.72 9.22 8.90
C ARG A 160 8.40 10.54 8.21
N PHE A 161 8.05 10.42 6.95
CA PHE A 161 7.32 11.46 6.23
C PHE A 161 5.86 11.37 6.67
N LEU A 162 5.30 12.46 7.21
CA LEU A 162 3.92 12.48 7.69
C LEU A 162 3.05 13.32 6.78
N VAL A 163 1.89 12.77 6.50
CA VAL A 163 0.80 13.45 5.81
C VAL A 163 -0.24 13.95 6.82
N ASP A 164 -1.00 14.94 6.43
CA ASP A 164 -2.20 15.41 7.11
C ASP A 164 -3.42 15.26 6.20
N GLU A 165 -4.61 15.53 6.72
CA GLU A 165 -5.86 15.41 5.95
C GLU A 165 -5.88 16.36 4.74
N PRO A 166 -5.57 17.68 4.86
CA PRO A 166 -5.54 18.57 3.70
C PRO A 166 -4.59 18.11 2.59
N TYR A 167 -3.43 17.55 2.95
CA TYR A 167 -2.45 17.04 2.00
C TYR A 167 -2.98 15.84 1.22
N LEU A 168 -3.62 14.87 1.90
CA LEU A 168 -4.24 13.73 1.24
C LEU A 168 -5.41 14.12 0.34
N LEU A 169 -6.26 15.05 0.79
CA LEU A 169 -7.39 15.53 -0.01
C LEU A 169 -6.94 16.32 -1.24
N ALA A 170 -5.86 17.11 -1.13
CA ALA A 170 -5.26 17.80 -2.27
C ALA A 170 -4.77 16.80 -3.33
N PHE A 171 -4.04 15.75 -2.93
CA PHE A 171 -3.63 14.70 -3.85
C PHE A 171 -4.81 13.89 -4.41
N THR A 172 -5.86 13.64 -3.61
CA THR A 172 -7.07 12.98 -4.11
C THR A 172 -7.63 13.74 -5.32
N SER A 173 -7.73 15.07 -5.21
CA SER A 173 -8.21 15.93 -6.29
C SER A 173 -7.24 16.01 -7.48
N GLU A 174 -5.93 16.15 -7.21
CA GLU A 174 -4.90 16.25 -8.25
C GLU A 174 -4.82 14.96 -9.10
N LEU A 175 -5.00 13.81 -8.48
CA LEU A 175 -4.98 12.50 -9.13
C LEU A 175 -6.30 12.14 -9.84
N ASP A 176 -7.31 13.00 -9.81
CA ASP A 176 -8.67 12.68 -10.29
C ASP A 176 -9.20 11.39 -9.62
N GLY A 177 -8.96 11.29 -8.31
CA GLY A 177 -9.38 10.16 -7.49
C GLY A 177 -10.69 10.42 -6.76
N GLU A 178 -11.56 9.41 -6.68
CA GLU A 178 -12.76 9.41 -5.84
C GLU A 178 -12.44 8.77 -4.48
N LEU A 179 -12.65 9.49 -3.38
CA LEU A 179 -12.49 8.94 -2.04
C LEU A 179 -13.61 7.93 -1.74
N LEU A 180 -13.27 6.65 -1.62
CA LEU A 180 -14.24 5.57 -1.41
C LEU A 180 -14.69 5.41 0.05
N ASP A 181 -13.85 5.81 0.99
CA ASP A 181 -14.13 5.84 2.43
C ASP A 181 -13.63 7.16 3.00
N PRO A 182 -14.24 7.69 4.07
CA PRO A 182 -13.61 8.72 4.89
C PRO A 182 -12.21 8.28 5.32
N LEU A 183 -11.27 9.22 5.44
CA LEU A 183 -9.94 8.93 5.96
C LEU A 183 -10.08 8.32 7.37
N LYS A 184 -9.49 7.13 7.56
CA LYS A 184 -9.53 6.42 8.85
C LYS A 184 -8.14 6.44 9.45
N THR A 185 -7.99 7.07 10.62
CA THR A 185 -6.73 7.11 11.34
C THR A 185 -6.80 6.27 12.61
N THR A 186 -5.77 5.43 12.79
CA THR A 186 -5.57 4.66 14.01
C THR A 186 -4.38 5.24 14.78
N VAL A 187 -4.63 5.75 15.97
CA VAL A 187 -3.61 6.19 16.91
C VAL A 187 -3.21 5.02 17.81
N VAL A 188 -1.92 4.74 17.89
CA VAL A 188 -1.38 3.64 18.68
C VAL A 188 -0.60 4.19 19.86
N GLN A 189 -1.18 4.15 21.06
CA GLN A 189 -0.57 4.52 22.34
C GLN A 189 0.14 5.88 22.34
N ASP A 190 -0.40 6.86 21.62
CA ASP A 190 0.21 8.19 21.44
C ASP A 190 1.66 8.17 20.90
N ARG A 191 2.07 7.09 20.26
CA ARG A 191 3.43 6.90 19.74
C ARG A 191 3.52 7.09 18.23
N ARG A 192 2.45 6.73 17.51
CA ARG A 192 2.33 6.85 16.06
C ARG A 192 0.87 6.82 15.64
N CYS A 193 0.59 7.32 14.46
CA CYS A 193 -0.69 7.09 13.82
C CYS A 193 -0.53 6.68 12.35
N MET A 194 -1.49 5.90 11.89
CA MET A 194 -1.56 5.40 10.53
C MET A 194 -2.92 5.72 9.95
N THR A 195 -2.94 6.35 8.80
CA THR A 195 -4.16 6.70 8.07
C THR A 195 -4.36 5.76 6.90
N THR A 196 -5.59 5.29 6.74
CA THR A 196 -6.05 4.52 5.58
C THR A 196 -6.72 5.46 4.60
N TRP A 197 -6.26 5.43 3.36
CA TRP A 197 -6.68 6.27 2.24
C TRP A 197 -7.01 5.37 1.06
N VAL A 198 -8.30 5.30 0.70
CA VAL A 198 -8.81 4.38 -0.32
C VAL A 198 -9.48 5.18 -1.41
N LEU A 199 -8.94 5.05 -2.63
CA LEU A 199 -9.42 5.78 -3.80
C LEU A 199 -9.90 4.84 -4.89
N ARG A 200 -10.86 5.32 -5.68
CA ARG A 200 -11.15 4.84 -7.02
C ARG A 200 -10.53 5.79 -8.04
N LYS A 201 -9.86 5.25 -9.05
CA LYS A 201 -9.35 6.03 -10.17
C LYS A 201 -10.50 6.45 -11.08
N GLY A 202 -10.45 7.67 -11.60
CA GLY A 202 -11.37 8.13 -12.63
C GLY A 202 -11.43 7.22 -13.87
N ALA A 203 -12.35 7.46 -14.76
CA ALA A 203 -12.58 6.68 -15.97
C ALA A 203 -11.56 7.01 -17.07
#